data_ce45deb7d7621c0d8a697c4d723a18c0
#
_entry.id   ce45deb7d7621c0d8a697c4d723a18c0
#
_cell.length_a   1.000
_cell.length_b   1.000
_cell.length_c   1.000
_cell.angle_alpha   90.00
_cell.angle_beta   90.00
_cell.angle_gamma   90.00
#
_symmetry.space_group_name_H-M   'P 1'
#
loop_
_entity.id
_entity.type
_entity.pdbx_description
1 polymer ?
#
loop_
_entity_poly.entity_id
_entity_poly.type
_entity_poly.pdbx_seq_one_letter_code
_entity_poly.pdbx_strand_id
1 'polypeptide(L)'
;QGEGRFTGVPSVFLRLFGCNFECPGFGLPKGEKTDEVNKIIKLVEQDPDKYKKLEDLPLVTTGCDSYASWHPKFKKYSPTYDIDTLVGRLTDLIPNNTWQQDNGSDIHLVVTGGEPLLGWQRIYSELLEHDQMRNLKNITFETNGTQKLHDDFKMFFHKWKERSHNYHNITFSVSPKLSASGEAWSEAILPDVVAEYAWIGNTYLKFVVENDQHMAEVDEAVNAYRKAGVTGNVYIMPVGGVAEAYNQNNKRVAEYALSKGYRYSPRLHVDIWGNSWST
;
A
#
# COMPACT_ATOMS: atom_id res chain seq x y z
N GLN A 1 -5.55 -4.35 -9.26
CA GLN A 1 -5.11 -4.42 -7.86
C GLN A 1 -5.03 -5.88 -7.40
N GLY A 2 -3.95 -6.24 -6.70
CA GLY A 2 -3.67 -7.64 -6.32
C GLY A 2 -4.08 -8.02 -4.90
N GLU A 3 -4.45 -7.06 -4.06
CA GLU A 3 -4.64 -7.25 -2.62
C GLU A 3 -5.89 -6.55 -2.09
N GLY A 4 -6.38 -7.02 -0.93
CA GLY A 4 -7.44 -6.37 -0.16
C GLY A 4 -8.79 -6.34 -0.84
N ARG A 5 -9.53 -5.24 -0.59
CA ARG A 5 -10.92 -5.09 -1.01
C ARG A 5 -11.12 -5.11 -2.53
N PHE A 6 -10.15 -4.64 -3.28
CA PHE A 6 -10.26 -4.39 -4.72
C PHE A 6 -9.46 -5.40 -5.56
N THR A 7 -9.15 -6.57 -5.01
CA THR A 7 -8.48 -7.64 -5.77
C THR A 7 -9.21 -7.90 -7.09
N GLY A 8 -8.47 -7.89 -8.22
CA GLY A 8 -9.01 -8.07 -9.57
C GLY A 8 -9.51 -6.78 -10.24
N VAL A 9 -9.59 -5.66 -9.51
CA VAL A 9 -10.04 -4.38 -10.10
C VAL A 9 -8.90 -3.75 -10.90
N PRO A 10 -9.13 -3.33 -12.16
CA PRO A 10 -8.15 -2.60 -12.96
C PRO A 10 -7.72 -1.32 -12.25
N SER A 11 -6.41 -1.15 -12.06
CA SER A 11 -5.89 -0.04 -11.27
C SER A 11 -4.57 0.48 -11.81
N VAL A 12 -4.36 1.80 -11.70
CA VAL A 12 -3.07 2.45 -11.91
C VAL A 12 -2.47 2.77 -10.56
N PHE A 13 -1.19 2.48 -10.39
CA PHE A 13 -0.48 2.71 -9.14
C PHE A 13 0.44 3.93 -9.23
N LEU A 14 0.25 4.88 -8.32
CA LEU A 14 1.19 5.96 -8.06
C LEU A 14 2.00 5.61 -6.82
N ARG A 15 3.27 5.26 -7.03
CA ARG A 15 4.18 4.90 -5.94
C ARG A 15 5.08 6.07 -5.59
N LEU A 16 4.98 6.57 -4.36
CA LEU A 16 5.74 7.71 -3.83
C LEU A 16 6.96 7.24 -3.05
N PHE A 17 7.98 8.09 -3.01
CA PHE A 17 9.21 7.82 -2.28
C PHE A 17 9.17 8.40 -0.87
N GLY A 18 9.60 7.59 0.10
CA GLY A 18 9.70 7.92 1.52
C GLY A 18 8.78 7.08 2.38
N CYS A 19 9.28 6.62 3.52
CA CYS A 19 8.53 5.91 4.55
C CYS A 19 9.09 6.29 5.92
N ASN A 20 8.24 6.23 6.94
CA ASN A 20 8.66 6.36 8.33
C ASN A 20 9.04 5.00 8.96
N PHE A 21 8.91 3.90 8.22
CA PHE A 21 9.28 2.54 8.62
C PHE A 21 10.24 1.90 7.61
N GLU A 22 11.01 0.89 8.09
CA GLU A 22 11.89 0.06 7.28
C GLU A 22 11.39 -1.37 7.15
N CYS A 23 10.58 -1.82 8.10
CA CYS A 23 9.99 -3.15 8.19
C CYS A 23 11.02 -4.29 7.97
N PRO A 24 12.10 -4.34 8.75
CA PRO A 24 13.21 -5.26 8.49
C PRO A 24 12.93 -6.71 8.86
N GLY A 25 11.82 -7.01 9.57
CA GLY A 25 11.54 -8.29 10.20
C GLY A 25 10.72 -9.28 9.37
N PHE A 26 10.05 -8.85 8.28
CA PHE A 26 9.18 -9.74 7.51
C PHE A 26 9.92 -10.99 7.00
N GLY A 27 9.30 -12.16 7.20
CA GLY A 27 9.88 -13.45 6.78
C GLY A 27 11.03 -13.94 7.66
N LEU A 28 11.25 -13.33 8.84
CA LEU A 28 12.31 -13.68 9.77
C LEU A 28 11.77 -14.01 11.16
N PRO A 29 12.51 -14.79 11.96
CA PRO A 29 12.21 -14.99 13.38
C PRO A 29 12.14 -13.66 14.14
N LYS A 30 11.32 -13.62 15.19
CA LYS A 30 11.14 -12.42 16.02
C LYS A 30 12.47 -11.83 16.51
N GLY A 31 12.69 -10.56 16.24
CA GLY A 31 13.88 -9.81 16.65
C GLY A 31 15.03 -9.86 15.66
N GLU A 32 14.94 -10.67 14.63
CA GLU A 32 15.91 -10.69 13.55
C GLU A 32 15.58 -9.59 12.50
N LYS A 33 16.61 -9.13 11.80
CA LYS A 33 16.52 -8.10 10.76
C LYS A 33 17.17 -8.60 9.49
N THR A 34 16.55 -8.30 8.36
CA THR A 34 17.11 -8.62 7.06
C THR A 34 18.39 -7.84 6.75
N ASP A 35 19.30 -8.48 6.00
CA ASP A 35 20.47 -7.83 5.40
C ASP A 35 20.37 -7.79 3.86
N GLU A 36 19.23 -8.20 3.29
CA GLU A 36 19.07 -8.31 1.83
C GLU A 36 19.20 -6.94 1.15
N VAL A 37 18.64 -5.89 1.70
CA VAL A 37 18.73 -4.54 1.13
C VAL A 37 20.19 -4.06 1.05
N ASN A 38 21.00 -4.32 2.08
CA ASN A 38 22.41 -3.99 2.07
C ASN A 38 23.20 -4.80 1.01
N LYS A 39 22.84 -6.06 0.80
CA LYS A 39 23.42 -6.88 -0.27
C LYS A 39 23.08 -6.32 -1.65
N ILE A 40 21.82 -5.91 -1.85
CA ILE A 40 21.39 -5.29 -3.11
C ILE A 40 22.12 -3.97 -3.35
N ILE A 41 22.30 -3.13 -2.33
CA ILE A 41 23.08 -1.89 -2.44
C ILE A 41 24.48 -2.19 -2.97
N LYS A 42 25.16 -3.18 -2.38
CA LYS A 42 26.51 -3.59 -2.84
C LYS A 42 26.52 -4.06 -4.30
N LEU A 43 25.52 -4.85 -4.71
CA LEU A 43 25.38 -5.29 -6.10
C LEU A 43 25.20 -4.11 -7.06
N VAL A 44 24.35 -3.16 -6.72
CA VAL A 44 24.10 -1.95 -7.52
C VAL A 44 25.33 -1.04 -7.60
N GLU A 45 26.10 -0.94 -6.52
CA GLU A 45 27.34 -0.16 -6.48
C GLU A 45 28.48 -0.84 -7.27
N GLN A 46 28.52 -2.17 -7.32
CA GLN A 46 29.52 -2.93 -8.08
C GLN A 46 29.26 -2.92 -9.59
N ASP A 47 28.01 -2.93 -10.02
CA ASP A 47 27.62 -2.94 -11.43
C ASP A 47 26.44 -1.98 -11.70
N PRO A 48 26.67 -0.65 -11.69
CA PRO A 48 25.63 0.33 -11.92
C PRO A 48 24.98 0.24 -13.31
N ASP A 49 25.69 -0.28 -14.29
CA ASP A 49 25.19 -0.42 -15.66
C ASP A 49 24.16 -1.54 -15.81
N LYS A 50 24.21 -2.54 -14.97
CA LYS A 50 23.22 -3.62 -14.90
C LYS A 50 21.91 -3.16 -14.25
N TYR A 51 21.96 -2.19 -13.32
CA TYR A 51 20.82 -1.76 -12.51
C TYR A 51 20.42 -0.31 -12.86
N LYS A 52 20.02 -0.09 -14.11
CA LYS A 52 19.65 1.25 -14.62
C LYS A 52 18.22 1.65 -14.30
N LYS A 53 17.32 0.66 -14.22
CA LYS A 53 15.88 0.86 -14.01
C LYS A 53 15.43 0.19 -12.71
N LEU A 54 14.26 0.58 -12.21
CA LEU A 54 13.64 -0.05 -11.05
C LEU A 54 13.46 -1.56 -11.27
N GLU A 55 13.04 -1.94 -12.48
CA GLU A 55 12.76 -3.32 -12.87
C GLU A 55 14.00 -4.22 -12.88
N ASP A 56 15.20 -3.64 -12.92
CA ASP A 56 16.46 -4.38 -12.86
C ASP A 56 16.83 -4.79 -11.42
N LEU A 57 16.16 -4.19 -10.41
CA LEU A 57 16.48 -4.46 -9.01
C LEU A 57 15.99 -5.84 -8.57
N PRO A 58 16.79 -6.59 -7.79
CA PRO A 58 16.36 -7.87 -7.25
C PRO A 58 15.14 -7.75 -6.35
N LEU A 59 14.29 -8.77 -6.36
CA LEU A 59 13.25 -8.93 -5.33
C LEU A 59 13.90 -9.42 -4.03
N VAL A 60 13.29 -9.09 -2.89
CA VAL A 60 13.72 -9.58 -1.58
C VAL A 60 12.81 -10.71 -1.11
N THR A 61 13.39 -11.65 -0.36
CA THR A 61 12.66 -12.75 0.28
C THR A 61 12.29 -12.43 1.72
N THR A 62 13.04 -11.51 2.35
CA THR A 62 12.84 -11.05 3.73
C THR A 62 12.88 -9.54 3.82
N GLY A 63 12.23 -8.98 4.84
CA GLY A 63 12.09 -7.53 5.02
C GLY A 63 11.03 -6.90 4.14
N CYS A 64 11.14 -5.60 3.91
CA CYS A 64 10.18 -4.84 3.11
C CYS A 64 10.38 -5.07 1.61
N ASP A 65 9.37 -5.64 0.93
CA ASP A 65 9.38 -5.87 -0.52
C ASP A 65 9.37 -4.58 -1.36
N SER A 66 9.02 -3.47 -0.74
CA SER A 66 9.03 -2.12 -1.35
C SER A 66 10.26 -1.30 -0.97
N TYR A 67 11.38 -1.92 -0.65
CA TYR A 67 12.61 -1.26 -0.17
C TYR A 67 13.09 -0.12 -1.08
N ALA A 68 12.90 -0.23 -2.38
CA ALA A 68 13.29 0.80 -3.34
C ALA A 68 12.43 2.08 -3.23
N SER A 69 11.29 2.01 -2.53
CA SER A 69 10.41 3.15 -2.32
C SER A 69 10.77 4.01 -1.10
N TRP A 70 11.72 3.59 -0.28
CA TRP A 70 12.06 4.35 0.94
C TRP A 70 13.56 4.45 1.21
N HIS A 71 14.37 3.48 0.80
CA HIS A 71 15.79 3.50 1.12
C HIS A 71 16.53 4.55 0.26
N PRO A 72 17.31 5.49 0.88
CA PRO A 72 17.90 6.64 0.16
C PRO A 72 18.77 6.29 -1.04
N LYS A 73 19.48 5.15 -1.00
CA LYS A 73 20.34 4.68 -2.11
C LYS A 73 19.55 4.38 -3.41
N PHE A 74 18.25 4.17 -3.30
CA PHE A 74 17.36 3.90 -4.45
C PHE A 74 16.55 5.11 -4.89
N LYS A 75 16.74 6.31 -4.30
CA LYS A 75 16.02 7.53 -4.69
C LYS A 75 16.15 7.84 -6.17
N LYS A 76 17.25 7.47 -6.81
CA LYS A 76 17.47 7.67 -8.25
C LYS A 76 16.42 7.00 -9.15
N TYR A 77 15.73 5.95 -8.66
CA TYR A 77 14.67 5.25 -9.39
C TYR A 77 13.29 5.86 -9.19
N SER A 78 13.18 6.92 -8.37
CA SER A 78 11.95 7.69 -8.14
C SER A 78 12.17 9.14 -8.57
N PRO A 79 12.14 9.43 -9.86
CA PRO A 79 12.32 10.79 -10.38
C PRO A 79 11.18 11.71 -9.89
N THR A 80 11.46 13.00 -9.82
CA THR A 80 10.45 14.01 -9.50
C THR A 80 9.89 14.55 -10.82
N TYR A 81 8.55 14.62 -10.88
CA TYR A 81 7.81 15.17 -12.01
C TYR A 81 6.99 16.38 -11.56
N ASP A 82 6.73 17.32 -12.45
CA ASP A 82 5.63 18.26 -12.31
C ASP A 82 4.28 17.55 -12.46
N ILE A 83 3.20 18.22 -12.10
CA ILE A 83 1.86 17.60 -12.09
C ILE A 83 1.41 17.21 -13.50
N ASP A 84 1.64 18.05 -14.50
CA ASP A 84 1.23 17.78 -15.89
C ASP A 84 1.92 16.52 -16.42
N THR A 85 3.22 16.42 -16.23
CA THR A 85 4.00 15.23 -16.61
C THR A 85 3.53 13.99 -15.86
N LEU A 86 3.28 14.12 -14.55
CA LEU A 86 2.82 13.00 -13.72
C LEU A 86 1.45 12.50 -14.19
N VAL A 87 0.49 13.41 -14.38
CA VAL A 87 -0.86 13.06 -14.84
C VAL A 87 -0.82 12.43 -16.23
N GLY A 88 -0.04 13.00 -17.18
CA GLY A 88 0.16 12.41 -18.50
C GLY A 88 0.63 10.96 -18.40
N ARG A 89 1.65 10.68 -17.57
CA ARG A 89 2.16 9.32 -17.36
C ARG A 89 1.12 8.38 -16.74
N LEU A 90 0.30 8.86 -15.81
CA LEU A 90 -0.77 8.04 -15.21
C LEU A 90 -1.84 7.71 -16.25
N THR A 91 -2.24 8.68 -17.07
CA THR A 91 -3.27 8.46 -18.09
C THR A 91 -2.78 7.60 -19.25
N ASP A 92 -1.50 7.65 -19.61
CA ASP A 92 -0.90 6.77 -20.63
C ASP A 92 -0.94 5.27 -20.25
N LEU A 93 -1.06 4.97 -18.97
CA LEU A 93 -1.21 3.59 -18.47
C LEU A 93 -2.66 3.06 -18.57
N ILE A 94 -3.62 3.92 -18.93
CA ILE A 94 -5.04 3.58 -18.90
C ILE A 94 -5.52 3.30 -20.33
N PRO A 95 -6.30 2.24 -20.57
CA PRO A 95 -6.92 2.02 -21.87
C PRO A 95 -7.71 3.25 -22.32
N ASN A 96 -7.49 3.70 -23.56
CA ASN A 96 -8.12 4.89 -24.15
C ASN A 96 -7.86 6.21 -23.39
N ASN A 97 -6.87 6.24 -22.50
CA ASN A 97 -6.48 7.40 -21.67
C ASN A 97 -7.65 7.99 -20.85
N THR A 98 -8.61 7.16 -20.44
CA THR A 98 -9.79 7.60 -19.67
C THR A 98 -10.04 6.72 -18.45
N TRP A 99 -10.30 7.37 -17.31
CA TRP A 99 -10.58 6.71 -16.03
C TRP A 99 -11.90 5.93 -16.04
N GLN A 100 -12.87 6.36 -16.84
CA GLN A 100 -14.12 5.65 -17.04
C GLN A 100 -14.13 5.01 -18.42
N GLN A 101 -14.25 3.69 -18.48
CA GLN A 101 -14.25 2.92 -19.72
C GLN A 101 -15.64 2.87 -20.36
N ASP A 102 -15.72 2.68 -21.68
CA ASP A 102 -16.98 2.60 -22.43
C ASP A 102 -17.90 1.46 -21.98
N ASN A 103 -17.32 0.40 -21.41
CA ASN A 103 -18.07 -0.73 -20.84
C ASN A 103 -18.66 -0.45 -19.45
N GLY A 104 -18.51 0.78 -18.94
CA GLY A 104 -18.98 1.22 -17.63
C GLY A 104 -18.05 0.89 -16.46
N SER A 105 -16.90 0.24 -16.70
CA SER A 105 -15.89 0.00 -15.67
C SER A 105 -15.11 1.27 -15.36
N ASP A 106 -14.77 1.47 -14.09
CA ASP A 106 -13.91 2.54 -13.67
C ASP A 106 -12.48 1.99 -13.40
N ILE A 107 -11.47 2.72 -13.86
CA ILE A 107 -10.08 2.45 -13.48
C ILE A 107 -9.81 3.11 -12.14
N HIS A 108 -9.20 2.37 -11.24
CA HIS A 108 -8.91 2.81 -9.88
C HIS A 108 -7.52 3.44 -9.78
N LEU A 109 -7.38 4.58 -9.11
CA LEU A 109 -6.08 5.12 -8.74
C LEU A 109 -5.70 4.59 -7.36
N VAL A 110 -4.57 3.91 -7.27
CA VAL A 110 -3.98 3.46 -6.01
C VAL A 110 -2.73 4.27 -5.72
N VAL A 111 -2.78 5.05 -4.65
CA VAL A 111 -1.62 5.81 -4.17
C VAL A 111 -0.94 5.02 -3.07
N THR A 112 0.32 4.70 -3.29
CA THR A 112 1.13 3.84 -2.42
C THR A 112 2.58 4.36 -2.38
N GLY A 113 3.53 3.54 -2.00
CA GLY A 113 4.94 3.92 -2.02
C GLY A 113 5.67 3.28 -0.86
N GLY A 114 6.48 4.08 -0.14
CA GLY A 114 6.81 3.81 1.24
C GLY A 114 5.58 4.10 2.09
N GLU A 115 5.33 5.38 2.40
CA GLU A 115 4.11 5.84 3.07
C GLU A 115 3.53 7.04 2.32
N PRO A 116 2.38 6.89 1.64
CA PRO A 116 1.85 7.94 0.77
C PRO A 116 1.34 9.18 1.52
N LEU A 117 1.06 9.07 2.80
CA LEU A 117 0.60 10.19 3.62
C LEU A 117 1.75 10.92 4.33
N LEU A 118 2.99 10.44 4.19
CA LEU A 118 4.18 11.08 4.74
C LEU A 118 4.64 12.25 3.85
N GLY A 119 4.27 13.48 4.21
CA GLY A 119 4.75 14.69 3.53
C GLY A 119 4.13 15.00 2.16
N TRP A 120 3.36 14.09 1.57
CA TRP A 120 2.78 14.24 0.23
C TRP A 120 1.35 14.75 0.21
N GLN A 121 0.70 14.91 1.34
CA GLN A 121 -0.73 15.20 1.44
C GLN A 121 -1.18 16.47 0.68
N ARG A 122 -0.32 17.47 0.57
CA ARG A 122 -0.64 18.73 -0.12
C ARG A 122 -0.71 18.60 -1.65
N ILE A 123 -0.01 17.63 -2.22
CA ILE A 123 0.06 17.43 -3.67
C ILE A 123 -1.24 16.82 -4.23
N TYR A 124 -1.98 16.08 -3.41
CA TYR A 124 -3.16 15.37 -3.90
C TYR A 124 -4.28 16.28 -4.38
N SER A 125 -4.44 17.48 -3.80
CA SER A 125 -5.40 18.46 -4.30
C SER A 125 -5.04 18.91 -5.71
N GLU A 126 -3.79 19.26 -5.95
CA GLU A 126 -3.29 19.69 -7.26
C GLU A 126 -3.40 18.57 -8.30
N LEU A 127 -3.00 17.35 -7.94
CA LEU A 127 -3.13 16.16 -8.79
C LEU A 127 -4.58 15.89 -9.20
N LEU A 128 -5.52 15.89 -8.26
CA LEU A 128 -6.92 15.50 -8.50
C LEU A 128 -7.77 16.64 -9.11
N GLU A 129 -7.29 17.88 -9.07
CA GLU A 129 -7.92 19.02 -9.75
C GLU A 129 -7.51 19.15 -11.22
N HIS A 130 -6.50 18.42 -11.66
CA HIS A 130 -6.09 18.41 -13.05
C HIS A 130 -7.20 17.91 -13.97
N ASP A 131 -7.38 18.54 -15.14
CA ASP A 131 -8.49 18.24 -16.07
C ASP A 131 -8.57 16.76 -16.47
N GLN A 132 -7.45 16.11 -16.73
CA GLN A 132 -7.40 14.69 -17.09
C GLN A 132 -7.75 13.74 -15.92
N MET A 133 -7.82 14.24 -14.69
CA MET A 133 -8.25 13.49 -13.51
C MET A 133 -9.74 13.64 -13.21
N ARG A 134 -10.46 14.49 -13.96
CA ARG A 134 -11.87 14.85 -13.68
C ARG A 134 -12.82 13.66 -13.61
N ASN A 135 -12.58 12.61 -14.41
CA ASN A 135 -13.42 11.42 -14.47
C ASN A 135 -12.94 10.29 -13.55
N LEU A 136 -11.90 10.52 -12.74
CA LEU A 136 -11.47 9.57 -11.72
C LEU A 136 -12.52 9.50 -10.61
N LYS A 137 -13.07 8.31 -10.36
CA LYS A 137 -14.07 8.10 -9.30
C LYS A 137 -13.53 7.44 -8.05
N ASN A 138 -12.52 6.60 -8.19
CA ASN A 138 -12.05 5.73 -7.11
C ASN A 138 -10.56 5.97 -6.84
N ILE A 139 -10.25 6.38 -5.62
CA ILE A 139 -8.88 6.51 -5.12
C ILE A 139 -8.68 5.68 -3.87
N THR A 140 -7.58 4.94 -3.79
CA THR A 140 -7.17 4.21 -2.58
C THR A 140 -5.78 4.68 -2.13
N PHE A 141 -5.65 4.99 -0.85
CA PHE A 141 -4.37 5.18 -0.18
C PHE A 141 -3.97 3.88 0.53
N GLU A 142 -2.89 3.25 0.09
CA GLU A 142 -2.28 2.13 0.81
C GLU A 142 -1.28 2.67 1.82
N THR A 143 -1.69 2.75 3.07
CA THR A 143 -0.97 3.42 4.16
C THR A 143 -0.67 2.46 5.32
N ASN A 144 0.39 2.73 6.07
CA ASN A 144 0.67 2.00 7.32
C ASN A 144 -0.19 2.48 8.50
N GLY A 145 -0.95 3.55 8.35
CA GLY A 145 -1.91 4.04 9.35
C GLY A 145 -1.30 4.90 10.45
N THR A 146 -0.11 5.47 10.24
CA THR A 146 0.58 6.25 11.28
C THR A 146 0.57 7.77 11.05
N GLN A 147 0.17 8.22 9.88
CA GLN A 147 0.26 9.63 9.50
C GLN A 147 -1.07 10.36 9.78
N LYS A 148 -1.02 11.39 10.61
CA LYS A 148 -2.17 12.29 10.81
C LYS A 148 -2.50 13.01 9.52
N LEU A 149 -3.80 13.16 9.24
CA LEU A 149 -4.26 13.91 8.07
C LEU A 149 -4.16 15.42 8.33
N HIS A 150 -3.57 16.14 7.38
CA HIS A 150 -3.54 17.60 7.40
C HIS A 150 -4.97 18.16 7.20
N ASP A 151 -5.26 19.32 7.78
CA ASP A 151 -6.57 19.93 7.65
C ASP A 151 -6.91 20.29 6.20
N ASP A 152 -5.93 20.77 5.42
CA ASP A 152 -6.10 21.04 4.00
C ASP A 152 -6.48 19.76 3.21
N PHE A 153 -5.85 18.63 3.54
CA PHE A 153 -6.19 17.34 2.94
C PHE A 153 -7.63 16.93 3.28
N LYS A 154 -8.01 17.03 4.57
CA LYS A 154 -9.37 16.71 5.03
C LYS A 154 -10.42 17.59 4.34
N MET A 155 -10.20 18.90 4.31
CA MET A 155 -11.10 19.85 3.65
C MET A 155 -11.21 19.60 2.15
N PHE A 156 -10.11 19.33 1.48
CA PHE A 156 -10.10 19.02 0.05
C PHE A 156 -10.92 17.77 -0.25
N PHE A 157 -10.67 16.66 0.43
CA PHE A 157 -11.36 15.40 0.15
C PHE A 157 -12.83 15.42 0.54
N HIS A 158 -13.21 16.20 1.56
CA HIS A 158 -14.62 16.42 1.86
C HIS A 158 -15.33 17.07 0.67
N LYS A 159 -14.78 18.16 0.12
CA LYS A 159 -15.33 18.85 -1.06
C LYS A 159 -15.26 17.97 -2.32
N TRP A 160 -14.18 17.23 -2.50
CA TRP A 160 -14.00 16.37 -3.67
C TRP A 160 -15.07 15.27 -3.75
N LYS A 161 -15.48 14.69 -2.62
CA LYS A 161 -16.59 13.74 -2.56
C LYS A 161 -17.94 14.35 -2.97
N GLU A 162 -18.15 15.63 -2.70
CA GLU A 162 -19.42 16.32 -2.97
C GLU A 162 -19.52 16.88 -4.40
N ARG A 163 -18.41 17.06 -5.09
CA ARG A 163 -18.30 17.79 -6.38
C ARG A 163 -19.02 17.16 -7.55
N SER A 164 -19.44 15.91 -7.49
CA SER A 164 -20.08 15.30 -8.64
C SER A 164 -21.35 14.53 -8.26
N HIS A 165 -22.31 14.57 -9.15
CA HIS A 165 -23.45 13.63 -9.14
C HIS A 165 -22.97 12.16 -9.30
N ASN A 166 -21.67 11.96 -9.57
CA ASN A 166 -20.96 10.68 -9.61
C ASN A 166 -20.09 10.59 -8.36
N TYR A 167 -20.59 9.93 -7.34
CA TYR A 167 -19.94 9.73 -6.04
C TYR A 167 -18.47 9.34 -6.17
N HIS A 168 -17.58 10.24 -5.77
CA HIS A 168 -16.16 9.92 -5.65
C HIS A 168 -15.94 9.06 -4.40
N ASN A 169 -15.19 7.99 -4.55
CA ASN A 169 -14.90 7.07 -3.47
C ASN A 169 -13.44 7.19 -3.04
N ILE A 170 -13.26 7.50 -1.78
CA ILE A 170 -11.94 7.51 -1.12
C ILE A 170 -11.88 6.28 -0.25
N THR A 171 -10.78 5.53 -0.37
CA THR A 171 -10.54 4.36 0.47
C THR A 171 -9.16 4.45 1.11
N PHE A 172 -9.08 4.11 2.38
CA PHE A 172 -7.83 3.88 3.09
C PHE A 172 -7.66 2.38 3.34
N SER A 173 -6.71 1.79 2.62
CA SER A 173 -6.22 0.43 2.84
C SER A 173 -5.13 0.50 3.90
N VAL A 174 -5.51 0.38 5.17
CA VAL A 174 -4.58 0.53 6.27
C VAL A 174 -3.90 -0.81 6.55
N SER A 175 -2.57 -0.83 6.46
CA SER A 175 -1.75 -2.00 6.75
C SER A 175 -0.89 -1.76 8.01
N PRO A 176 -1.49 -1.90 9.22
CA PRO A 176 -0.75 -1.70 10.46
C PRO A 176 0.37 -2.73 10.58
N LYS A 177 1.50 -2.31 11.16
CA LYS A 177 2.69 -3.15 11.26
C LYS A 177 2.70 -3.89 12.59
N LEU A 178 2.53 -5.22 12.52
CA LEU A 178 2.67 -6.14 13.65
C LEU A 178 4.14 -6.46 13.92
N SER A 179 4.42 -7.23 14.97
CA SER A 179 5.78 -7.65 15.33
C SER A 179 6.53 -8.35 14.19
N ALA A 180 5.80 -8.99 13.26
CA ALA A 180 6.34 -9.53 12.01
C ALA A 180 7.18 -8.53 11.20
N SER A 181 6.83 -7.26 11.27
CA SER A 181 7.57 -6.20 10.55
C SER A 181 8.89 -5.82 11.20
N GLY A 182 9.06 -6.09 12.49
CA GLY A 182 10.17 -5.60 13.30
C GLY A 182 9.99 -4.17 13.84
N GLU A 183 8.85 -3.53 13.55
CA GLU A 183 8.52 -2.19 14.06
C GLU A 183 7.93 -2.25 15.47
N ALA A 184 8.09 -1.17 16.24
CA ALA A 184 7.56 -1.07 17.60
C ALA A 184 6.01 -0.91 17.57
N TRP A 185 5.31 -1.69 18.41
CA TRP A 185 3.86 -1.65 18.52
C TRP A 185 3.32 -0.24 18.77
N SER A 186 3.92 0.49 19.71
CA SER A 186 3.51 1.86 20.08
C SER A 186 3.65 2.88 18.95
N GLU A 187 4.49 2.62 17.95
CA GLU A 187 4.67 3.48 16.77
C GLU A 187 3.83 3.04 15.60
N ALA A 188 3.50 1.74 15.53
CA ALA A 188 2.85 1.12 14.38
C ALA A 188 1.33 0.96 14.55
N ILE A 189 0.82 0.85 15.78
CA ILE A 189 -0.60 0.69 16.07
C ILE A 189 -1.14 1.98 16.68
N LEU A 190 -1.69 2.84 15.81
CA LEU A 190 -2.19 4.17 16.16
C LEU A 190 -3.70 4.28 15.85
N PRO A 191 -4.57 3.70 16.69
CA PRO A 191 -6.01 3.62 16.41
C PRO A 191 -6.70 4.97 16.20
N ASP A 192 -6.32 5.99 16.98
CA ASP A 192 -6.92 7.33 16.88
C ASP A 192 -6.60 8.00 15.55
N VAL A 193 -5.40 7.77 15.00
CA VAL A 193 -5.02 8.27 13.66
C VAL A 193 -5.89 7.62 12.58
N VAL A 194 -6.08 6.31 12.66
CA VAL A 194 -6.91 5.57 11.66
C VAL A 194 -8.38 5.91 11.81
N ALA A 195 -8.85 6.23 13.01
CA ALA A 195 -10.22 6.70 13.22
C ALA A 195 -10.51 8.01 12.46
N GLU A 196 -9.53 8.92 12.34
CA GLU A 196 -9.66 10.11 11.48
C GLU A 196 -9.88 9.76 10.01
N TYR A 197 -9.25 8.69 9.51
CA TYR A 197 -9.41 8.27 8.11
C TYR A 197 -10.85 7.85 7.81
N ALA A 198 -11.53 7.21 8.78
CA ALA A 198 -12.91 6.77 8.64
C ALA A 198 -13.91 7.91 8.46
N TRP A 199 -13.59 9.12 8.90
CA TRP A 199 -14.39 10.32 8.66
C TRP A 199 -14.28 10.82 7.22
N ILE A 200 -13.12 10.60 6.58
CA ILE A 200 -12.84 11.07 5.22
C ILE A 200 -13.32 10.07 4.19
N GLY A 201 -13.08 8.79 4.41
CA GLY A 201 -13.36 7.76 3.41
C GLY A 201 -13.62 6.37 4.00
N ASN A 202 -13.87 5.42 3.11
CA ASN A 202 -13.97 4.02 3.49
C ASN A 202 -12.61 3.53 4.01
N THR A 203 -12.59 2.98 5.21
CA THR A 203 -11.36 2.50 5.83
C THR A 203 -11.47 1.01 6.13
N TYR A 204 -10.45 0.24 5.79
CA TYR A 204 -10.34 -1.16 6.17
C TYR A 204 -8.92 -1.48 6.65
N LEU A 205 -8.80 -2.50 7.48
CA LEU A 205 -7.52 -2.97 8.03
C LEU A 205 -7.02 -4.17 7.21
N LYS A 206 -5.75 -4.21 6.86
CA LYS A 206 -5.09 -5.32 6.16
C LYS A 206 -3.82 -5.70 6.91
N PHE A 207 -3.83 -6.85 7.56
CA PHE A 207 -2.71 -7.35 8.34
C PHE A 207 -1.92 -8.42 7.59
N VAL A 208 -0.60 -8.32 7.66
CA VAL A 208 0.33 -9.31 7.14
C VAL A 208 0.73 -10.25 8.26
N VAL A 209 0.49 -11.55 8.10
CA VAL A 209 0.70 -12.56 9.14
C VAL A 209 1.42 -13.80 8.60
N GLU A 210 2.09 -14.50 9.49
CA GLU A 210 2.86 -15.72 9.16
C GLU A 210 2.57 -16.89 10.11
N ASN A 211 2.29 -16.59 11.39
CA ASN A 211 2.18 -17.58 12.44
C ASN A 211 1.09 -17.22 13.46
N ASP A 212 0.85 -18.11 14.44
CA ASP A 212 -0.20 -17.93 15.44
C ASP A 212 0.04 -16.74 16.36
N GLN A 213 1.30 -16.37 16.63
CA GLN A 213 1.60 -15.18 17.42
C GLN A 213 1.11 -13.93 16.68
N HIS A 214 1.43 -13.80 15.37
CA HIS A 214 0.97 -12.68 14.57
C HIS A 214 -0.57 -12.65 14.47
N MET A 215 -1.22 -13.81 14.43
CA MET A 215 -2.68 -13.90 14.44
C MET A 215 -3.29 -13.43 15.77
N ALA A 216 -2.65 -13.73 16.90
CA ALA A 216 -3.05 -13.18 18.21
C ALA A 216 -2.87 -11.65 18.28
N GLU A 217 -1.79 -11.14 17.74
CA GLU A 217 -1.54 -9.69 17.63
C GLU A 217 -2.59 -8.99 16.74
N VAL A 218 -3.09 -9.66 15.70
CA VAL A 218 -4.22 -9.12 14.89
C VAL A 218 -5.46 -8.90 15.78
N ASP A 219 -5.83 -9.87 16.59
CA ASP A 219 -7.00 -9.75 17.46
C ASP A 219 -6.84 -8.59 18.46
N GLU A 220 -5.65 -8.40 19.01
CA GLU A 220 -5.32 -7.27 19.90
C GLU A 220 -5.42 -5.93 19.16
N ALA A 221 -4.80 -5.83 17.99
CA ALA A 221 -4.84 -4.62 17.17
C ALA A 221 -6.28 -4.28 16.73
N VAL A 222 -7.03 -5.27 16.22
CA VAL A 222 -8.43 -5.07 15.82
C VAL A 222 -9.26 -4.56 16.99
N ASN A 223 -9.08 -5.11 18.20
CA ASN A 223 -9.78 -4.63 19.38
C ASN A 223 -9.44 -3.16 19.71
N ALA A 224 -8.17 -2.76 19.58
CA ALA A 224 -7.75 -1.37 19.77
C ALA A 224 -8.40 -0.44 18.73
N TYR A 225 -8.37 -0.81 17.44
CA TYR A 225 -9.02 -0.04 16.37
C TYR A 225 -10.55 0.04 16.55
N ARG A 226 -11.22 -1.05 16.96
CA ARG A 226 -12.65 -1.06 17.24
C ARG A 226 -13.03 -0.11 18.40
N LYS A 227 -12.24 -0.07 19.46
CA LYS A 227 -12.43 0.86 20.58
C LYS A 227 -12.30 2.31 20.14
N ALA A 228 -11.45 2.62 19.17
CA ALA A 228 -11.30 3.96 18.58
C ALA A 228 -12.38 4.27 17.51
N GLY A 229 -13.33 3.38 17.25
CA GLY A 229 -14.43 3.60 16.30
C GLY A 229 -14.17 3.17 14.86
N VAL A 230 -13.06 2.49 14.56
CA VAL A 230 -12.78 1.96 13.21
C VAL A 230 -13.62 0.71 12.99
N THR A 231 -14.66 0.79 12.15
CA THR A 231 -15.64 -0.30 11.92
C THR A 231 -15.43 -1.07 10.63
N GLY A 232 -14.48 -0.67 9.78
CA GLY A 232 -14.22 -1.28 8.47
C GLY A 232 -13.85 -2.77 8.53
N ASN A 233 -13.91 -3.44 7.39
CA ASN A 233 -13.55 -4.86 7.28
C ASN A 233 -12.08 -5.09 7.66
N VAL A 234 -11.80 -6.30 8.14
CA VAL A 234 -10.46 -6.78 8.43
C VAL A 234 -10.06 -7.79 7.36
N TYR A 235 -8.91 -7.57 6.76
CA TYR A 235 -8.28 -8.46 5.78
C TYR A 235 -7.00 -9.04 6.37
N ILE A 236 -6.81 -10.34 6.16
CA ILE A 236 -5.62 -11.05 6.59
C ILE A 236 -4.89 -11.57 5.35
N MET A 237 -3.61 -11.29 5.28
CA MET A 237 -2.75 -11.59 4.15
C MET A 237 -1.51 -12.36 4.62
N PRO A 238 -1.09 -13.44 3.92
CA PRO A 238 0.16 -14.13 4.26
C PRO A 238 1.38 -13.27 3.99
N VAL A 239 2.41 -13.41 4.82
CA VAL A 239 3.75 -12.88 4.56
C VAL A 239 4.36 -13.54 3.33
N GLY A 240 5.18 -12.80 2.57
CA GLY A 240 5.98 -13.33 1.48
C GLY A 240 6.13 -12.33 0.32
N GLY A 241 7.36 -11.89 0.08
CA GLY A 241 7.74 -11.03 -1.05
C GLY A 241 7.93 -11.80 -2.36
N VAL A 242 7.96 -13.14 -2.32
CA VAL A 242 8.05 -14.02 -3.48
C VAL A 242 7.02 -15.13 -3.39
N ALA A 243 6.59 -15.69 -4.54
CA ALA A 243 5.52 -16.69 -4.60
C ALA A 243 5.77 -17.90 -3.70
N GLU A 244 7.00 -18.34 -3.61
CA GLU A 244 7.38 -19.52 -2.83
C GLU A 244 7.16 -19.33 -1.32
N ALA A 245 7.59 -18.19 -0.77
CA ALA A 245 7.39 -17.83 0.63
C ALA A 245 5.90 -17.56 0.92
N TYR A 246 5.22 -16.85 0.04
CA TYR A 246 3.80 -16.55 0.13
C TYR A 246 2.94 -17.82 0.18
N ASN A 247 3.20 -18.81 -0.68
CA ASN A 247 2.41 -20.04 -0.78
C ASN A 247 2.52 -20.97 0.44
N GLN A 248 3.60 -20.89 1.21
CA GLN A 248 3.79 -21.74 2.40
C GLN A 248 2.71 -21.53 3.47
N ASN A 249 2.19 -20.30 3.60
CA ASN A 249 1.27 -19.92 4.68
C ASN A 249 -0.19 -19.69 4.23
N ASN A 250 -0.47 -19.75 2.93
CA ASN A 250 -1.76 -19.39 2.35
C ASN A 250 -2.93 -20.09 3.04
N LYS A 251 -2.88 -21.43 3.12
CA LYS A 251 -3.97 -22.23 3.69
C LYS A 251 -4.23 -21.86 5.14
N ARG A 252 -3.17 -21.84 5.97
CA ARG A 252 -3.28 -21.53 7.40
C ARG A 252 -3.86 -20.13 7.64
N VAL A 253 -3.39 -19.15 6.89
CA VAL A 253 -3.88 -17.77 7.00
C VAL A 253 -5.34 -17.65 6.55
N ALA A 254 -5.73 -18.36 5.49
CA ALA A 254 -7.11 -18.40 5.03
C ALA A 254 -8.04 -19.04 6.07
N GLU A 255 -7.64 -20.17 6.67
CA GLU A 255 -8.38 -20.85 7.73
C GLU A 255 -8.55 -19.97 8.98
N TYR A 256 -7.47 -19.23 9.36
CA TYR A 256 -7.56 -18.27 10.46
C TYR A 256 -8.54 -17.13 10.13
N ALA A 257 -8.42 -16.52 8.96
CA ALA A 257 -9.32 -15.45 8.55
C ALA A 257 -10.78 -15.91 8.61
N LEU A 258 -11.06 -17.11 8.07
CA LEU A 258 -12.40 -17.72 8.10
C LEU A 258 -12.90 -17.93 9.54
N SER A 259 -12.06 -18.48 10.43
CA SER A 259 -12.43 -18.77 11.82
C SER A 259 -12.81 -17.52 12.62
N LYS A 260 -12.29 -16.35 12.24
CA LYS A 260 -12.54 -15.05 12.89
C LYS A 260 -13.61 -14.22 12.18
N GLY A 261 -14.14 -14.67 11.05
CA GLY A 261 -15.02 -13.87 10.20
C GLY A 261 -14.30 -12.71 9.52
N TYR A 262 -12.97 -12.76 9.42
CA TYR A 262 -12.17 -11.83 8.65
C TYR A 262 -12.12 -12.23 7.18
N ARG A 263 -11.68 -11.32 6.33
CA ARG A 263 -11.50 -11.58 4.90
C ARG A 263 -10.07 -12.01 4.62
N TYR A 264 -9.92 -13.05 3.83
CA TYR A 264 -8.62 -13.42 3.28
C TYR A 264 -8.26 -12.48 2.13
N SER A 265 -7.02 -12.00 2.11
CA SER A 265 -6.48 -11.22 1.00
C SER A 265 -5.42 -12.05 0.27
N PRO A 266 -5.65 -12.45 -0.99
CA PRO A 266 -4.58 -13.01 -1.82
C PRO A 266 -3.59 -11.91 -2.19
N ARG A 267 -2.48 -12.32 -2.81
CA ARG A 267 -1.55 -11.45 -3.52
C ARG A 267 -1.56 -11.84 -5.00
N LEU A 268 -2.62 -11.47 -5.71
CA LEU A 268 -2.88 -11.88 -7.08
C LEU A 268 -1.73 -11.54 -8.05
N HIS A 269 -1.07 -10.39 -7.85
CA HIS A 269 0.10 -10.00 -8.64
C HIS A 269 1.31 -10.93 -8.40
N VAL A 270 1.46 -11.49 -7.20
CA VAL A 270 2.48 -12.50 -6.91
C VAL A 270 2.15 -13.81 -7.63
N ASP A 271 0.88 -14.22 -7.62
CA ASP A 271 0.43 -15.45 -8.27
C ASP A 271 0.60 -15.39 -9.80
N ILE A 272 0.36 -14.21 -10.42
CA ILE A 272 0.39 -14.05 -11.87
C ILE A 272 1.80 -13.69 -12.38
N TRP A 273 2.50 -12.78 -11.69
CA TRP A 273 3.77 -12.18 -12.18
C TRP A 273 4.96 -12.37 -11.24
N GLY A 274 4.84 -13.20 -10.18
CA GLY A 274 5.93 -13.48 -9.25
C GLY A 274 6.43 -12.26 -8.48
N ASN A 275 5.56 -11.25 -8.27
CA ASN A 275 5.89 -9.96 -7.62
C ASN A 275 6.95 -9.12 -8.39
N SER A 276 7.01 -9.25 -9.69
CA SER A 276 7.90 -8.42 -10.52
C SER A 276 7.59 -6.93 -10.33
N TRP A 277 8.62 -6.08 -10.41
CA TRP A 277 8.42 -4.63 -10.35
C TRP A 277 7.50 -4.15 -11.46
N SER A 278 6.69 -3.14 -11.17
CA SER A 278 5.75 -2.51 -12.13
C SER A 278 4.61 -3.42 -12.59
N THR A 279 4.22 -4.43 -11.80
CA THR A 279 3.08 -5.34 -12.10
C THR A 279 1.90 -5.20 -11.12
#